data_a5adc63807a6b7d115c9da5caf03e80b
#
_entry.id   a5adc63807a6b7d115c9da5caf03e80b
#
_cell.length_a   1.000
_cell.length_b   1.000
_cell.length_c   1.000
_cell.angle_alpha   90.00
_cell.angle_beta   90.00
_cell.angle_gamma   90.00
#
_symmetry.space_group_name_H-M   'P 1'
#
loop_
_entity.id
_entity.type
_entity.pdbx_description
1 polymer ?
#
loop_
_entity_poly.entity_id
_entity_poly.type
_entity_poly.pdbx_seq_one_letter_code
_entity_poly.pdbx_strand_id
1 'polypeptide(L)'
;FPAGRLDKDTTGFVLITDDGEFAHRILSPKNHIDKTYVVSLRDNIEEEAVSLLENGITLRDGTAFLPSKIKILSDKECEITICEGKYHQIKRMFCAVGNEVTNLRRIKMGRLFLDERLRDGECREITADELKMISEKE
;
A
#
# COMPACT_ATOMS: atom_id res chain seq x y z
N PHE A 1 17.54 0.22 -9.66
CA PHE A 1 16.14 0.25 -10.13
C PHE A 1 15.18 0.17 -8.95
N PRO A 2 13.96 0.70 -9.09
CA PRO A 2 12.99 0.63 -8.00
C PRO A 2 12.45 -0.79 -7.80
N ALA A 3 12.32 -1.21 -6.54
CA ALA A 3 11.69 -2.46 -6.17
C ALA A 3 10.19 -2.19 -5.95
N GLY A 4 9.42 -2.35 -7.00
CA GLY A 4 8.02 -1.98 -7.05
C GLY A 4 7.84 -0.57 -7.60
N ARG A 5 6.59 -0.19 -7.83
CA ARG A 5 6.25 1.11 -8.40
C ARG A 5 5.09 1.72 -7.65
N LEU A 6 5.10 3.05 -7.59
CA LEU A 6 3.94 3.81 -7.15
C LEU A 6 3.14 4.26 -8.37
N ASP A 7 1.85 4.39 -8.21
CA ASP A 7 1.00 5.01 -9.22
C ASP A 7 1.43 6.47 -9.43
N LYS A 8 1.14 7.02 -10.59
CA LYS A 8 1.57 8.36 -10.97
C LYS A 8 1.27 9.43 -9.90
N ASP A 9 0.12 9.34 -9.27
CA ASP A 9 -0.36 10.33 -8.29
C ASP A 9 -0.07 9.92 -6.84
N THR A 10 0.61 8.80 -6.62
CA THR A 10 0.90 8.28 -5.30
C THR A 10 2.29 8.72 -4.88
N THR A 11 2.41 9.18 -3.64
CA THR A 11 3.70 9.55 -3.05
C THR A 11 4.13 8.52 -2.01
N GLY A 12 5.31 8.71 -1.46
CA GLY A 12 5.79 7.95 -0.32
C GLY A 12 6.87 6.95 -0.64
N PHE A 13 6.85 5.85 0.08
CA PHE A 13 7.94 4.89 0.15
C PHE A 13 8.17 4.16 -1.18
N VAL A 14 9.36 4.31 -1.74
CA VAL A 14 9.88 3.49 -2.84
C VAL A 14 11.25 2.98 -2.45
N LEU A 15 11.48 1.69 -2.60
CA LEU A 15 12.77 1.08 -2.36
C LEU A 15 13.53 0.98 -3.69
N ILE A 16 14.75 1.49 -3.72
CA ILE A 16 15.61 1.42 -4.89
C ILE A 16 16.74 0.45 -4.58
N THR A 17 16.99 -0.51 -5.46
CA THR A 17 18.01 -1.53 -5.27
C THR A 17 18.62 -1.96 -6.60
N ASP A 18 19.86 -2.44 -6.55
CA ASP A 18 20.53 -3.13 -7.66
C ASP A 18 20.52 -4.66 -7.45
N ASP A 19 19.96 -5.13 -6.33
CA ASP A 19 19.85 -6.56 -6.02
C ASP A 19 18.55 -7.14 -6.59
N GLY A 20 18.67 -7.81 -7.73
CA GLY A 20 17.53 -8.40 -8.43
C GLY A 20 16.84 -9.53 -7.64
N GLU A 21 17.60 -10.31 -6.89
CA GLU A 21 17.02 -11.39 -6.06
C GLU A 21 16.18 -10.82 -4.92
N PHE A 22 16.67 -9.78 -4.26
CA PHE A 22 15.95 -9.11 -3.20
C PHE A 22 14.67 -8.46 -3.74
N ALA A 23 14.77 -7.75 -4.87
CA ALA A 23 13.61 -7.13 -5.51
C ALA A 23 12.55 -8.17 -5.87
N HIS A 24 12.97 -9.29 -6.48
CA HIS A 24 12.05 -10.37 -6.82
C HIS A 24 11.35 -10.93 -5.59
N ARG A 25 12.09 -11.14 -4.51
CA ARG A 25 11.55 -11.69 -3.27
C ARG A 25 10.47 -10.81 -2.65
N ILE A 26 10.68 -9.50 -2.60
CA ILE A 26 9.70 -8.59 -1.99
C ILE A 26 8.51 -8.27 -2.92
N LEU A 27 8.69 -8.41 -4.24
CA LEU A 27 7.64 -8.16 -5.22
C LEU A 27 6.79 -9.39 -5.51
N SER A 28 7.28 -10.58 -5.17
CA SER A 28 6.57 -11.82 -5.46
C SER A 28 5.25 -11.89 -4.70
N PRO A 29 4.11 -12.13 -5.40
CA PRO A 29 2.82 -12.29 -4.73
C PRO A 29 2.79 -13.43 -3.70
N LYS A 30 3.66 -14.43 -3.87
CA LYS A 30 3.75 -15.57 -2.94
C LYS A 30 4.24 -15.18 -1.55
N ASN A 31 5.03 -14.11 -1.45
CA ASN A 31 5.60 -13.66 -0.18
C ASN A 31 4.66 -12.77 0.61
N HIS A 32 3.64 -12.22 -0.02
CA HIS A 32 2.60 -11.40 0.63
C HIS A 32 3.19 -10.32 1.55
N ILE A 33 4.20 -9.59 1.05
CA ILE A 33 4.76 -8.46 1.79
C ILE A 33 3.71 -7.36 1.90
N ASP A 34 3.36 -7.00 3.13
CA ASP A 34 2.36 -5.98 3.38
C ASP A 34 2.85 -4.59 3.02
N LYS A 35 1.96 -3.78 2.47
CA LYS A 35 2.19 -2.38 2.16
C LYS A 35 1.08 -1.58 2.79
N THR A 36 1.42 -0.54 3.53
CA THR A 36 0.45 0.31 4.20
C THR A 36 0.45 1.70 3.60
N TYR A 37 -0.74 2.20 3.36
CA TYR A 37 -0.96 3.52 2.76
C TYR A 37 -1.85 4.37 3.65
N VAL A 38 -1.61 5.68 3.66
CA VAL A 38 -2.58 6.66 4.14
C VAL A 38 -3.40 7.10 2.94
N VAL A 39 -4.72 6.99 3.08
CA VAL A 39 -5.68 7.26 2.01
C VAL A 39 -6.58 8.41 2.45
N SER A 40 -6.66 9.46 1.61
CA SER A 40 -7.65 10.51 1.77
C SER A 40 -8.75 10.30 0.74
N LEU A 41 -10.00 10.50 1.14
CA LEU A 41 -11.17 10.19 0.33
C LEU A 41 -12.04 11.43 0.13
N ARG A 42 -12.82 11.44 -0.95
CA ARG A 42 -13.75 12.50 -1.25
C ARG A 42 -14.92 12.54 -0.26
N ASP A 43 -15.46 11.37 0.05
CA ASP A 43 -16.64 11.21 0.89
C ASP A 43 -16.28 10.51 2.21
N ASN A 44 -17.16 10.65 3.20
CA ASN A 44 -16.99 9.99 4.49
C ASN A 44 -16.92 8.47 4.33
N ILE A 45 -16.10 7.83 5.16
CA ILE A 45 -15.91 6.39 5.16
C ILE A 45 -17.06 5.73 5.89
N GLU A 46 -17.76 4.82 5.23
CA GLU A 46 -18.89 4.08 5.81
C GLU A 46 -18.43 2.72 6.33
N GLU A 47 -19.03 2.26 7.43
CA GLU A 47 -18.69 0.98 8.05
C GLU A 47 -18.91 -0.20 7.10
N GLU A 48 -19.95 -0.15 6.26
CA GLU A 48 -20.21 -1.19 5.27
C GLU A 48 -19.08 -1.29 4.25
N ALA A 49 -18.56 -0.14 3.81
CA ALA A 49 -17.43 -0.09 2.88
C ALA A 49 -16.18 -0.72 3.50
N VAL A 50 -15.90 -0.40 4.76
CA VAL A 50 -14.77 -0.98 5.50
C VAL A 50 -14.90 -2.50 5.56
N SER A 51 -16.07 -3.01 5.93
CA SER A 51 -16.31 -4.45 6.01
C SER A 51 -16.10 -5.15 4.67
N LEU A 52 -16.62 -4.56 3.59
CA LEU A 52 -16.47 -5.12 2.24
C LEU A 52 -15.01 -5.19 1.83
N LEU A 53 -14.25 -4.13 2.05
CA LEU A 53 -12.83 -4.08 1.67
C LEU A 53 -11.97 -5.00 2.54
N GLU A 54 -12.28 -5.11 3.82
CA GLU A 54 -11.55 -6.00 4.73
C GLU A 54 -11.78 -7.47 4.44
N ASN A 55 -12.94 -7.84 3.91
CA ASN A 55 -13.27 -9.20 3.53
C ASN A 55 -12.77 -9.59 2.13
N GLY A 56 -12.34 -8.61 1.35
CA GLY A 56 -11.97 -8.79 -0.05
C GLY A 56 -13.16 -8.59 -0.97
N ILE A 57 -12.93 -8.01 -2.13
CA ILE A 57 -13.98 -7.72 -3.11
C ILE A 57 -13.59 -8.24 -4.49
N THR A 58 -14.61 -8.51 -5.29
CA THR A 58 -14.46 -8.85 -6.70
C THR A 58 -15.17 -7.79 -7.53
N LEU A 59 -14.44 -7.21 -8.48
CA LEU A 59 -14.98 -6.19 -9.39
C LEU A 59 -15.81 -6.83 -10.50
N ARG A 60 -16.57 -5.99 -11.21
CA ARG A 60 -17.41 -6.46 -12.35
C ARG A 60 -16.60 -7.11 -13.47
N ASP A 61 -15.36 -6.69 -13.67
CA ASP A 61 -14.46 -7.25 -14.69
C ASP A 61 -13.82 -8.56 -14.26
N GLY A 62 -14.16 -9.09 -13.08
CA GLY A 62 -13.63 -10.33 -12.54
C GLY A 62 -12.37 -10.18 -11.69
N THR A 63 -11.80 -8.97 -11.59
CA THR A 63 -10.63 -8.74 -10.74
C THR A 63 -11.02 -8.94 -9.28
N ALA A 64 -10.33 -9.84 -8.59
CA ALA A 64 -10.54 -10.11 -7.17
C ALA A 64 -9.38 -9.52 -6.35
N PHE A 65 -9.71 -8.80 -5.28
CA PHE A 65 -8.72 -8.29 -4.34
C PHE A 65 -8.79 -9.09 -3.04
N LEU A 66 -7.62 -9.43 -2.51
CA LEU A 66 -7.52 -10.14 -1.23
C LEU A 66 -8.00 -9.24 -0.08
N PRO A 67 -8.37 -9.85 1.07
CA PRO A 67 -8.70 -9.09 2.26
C PRO A 67 -7.63 -8.07 2.62
N SER A 68 -8.06 -6.93 3.14
CA SER A 68 -7.19 -5.85 3.58
C SER A 68 -7.45 -5.51 5.03
N LYS A 69 -6.59 -4.68 5.62
CA LYS A 69 -6.77 -4.16 6.98
C LYS A 69 -6.95 -2.66 6.89
N ILE A 70 -7.97 -2.13 7.55
CA ILE A 70 -8.28 -0.70 7.51
C ILE A 70 -8.33 -0.14 8.93
N LYS A 71 -7.63 0.98 9.12
CA LYS A 71 -7.65 1.74 10.37
C LYS A 71 -8.16 3.13 10.07
N ILE A 72 -9.28 3.51 10.66
CA ILE A 72 -9.88 4.83 10.46
C ILE A 72 -9.07 5.88 11.21
N LEU A 73 -8.68 6.95 10.51
CA LEU A 73 -7.97 8.09 11.08
C LEU A 73 -8.89 9.28 11.30
N SER A 74 -9.81 9.51 10.37
CA SER A 74 -10.81 10.58 10.44
C SER A 74 -11.99 10.21 9.53
N ASP A 75 -12.96 11.10 9.39
CA ASP A 75 -14.14 10.83 8.56
C ASP A 75 -13.79 10.50 7.10
N LYS A 76 -12.71 11.10 6.58
CA LYS A 76 -12.29 10.95 5.18
C LYS A 76 -10.88 10.44 5.01
N GLU A 77 -10.25 9.96 6.09
CA GLU A 77 -8.90 9.41 6.03
C GLU A 77 -8.81 8.07 6.74
N CYS A 78 -8.03 7.17 6.16
CA CYS A 78 -7.75 5.87 6.77
C CYS A 78 -6.35 5.39 6.39
N GLU A 79 -5.86 4.42 7.15
CA GLU A 79 -4.74 3.60 6.74
C GLU A 79 -5.29 2.30 6.17
N ILE A 80 -4.77 1.86 5.03
CA ILE A 80 -5.10 0.56 4.47
C ILE A 80 -3.82 -0.24 4.26
N THR A 81 -3.85 -1.50 4.68
CA THR A 81 -2.74 -2.45 4.49
C THR A 81 -3.18 -3.53 3.53
N ILE A 82 -2.44 -3.69 2.45
CA ILE A 82 -2.67 -4.70 1.43
C ILE A 82 -1.39 -5.52 1.21
N CYS A 83 -1.55 -6.76 0.76
CA CYS A 83 -0.42 -7.64 0.46
C CYS A 83 -0.24 -7.89 -1.05
N GLU A 84 -0.99 -7.19 -1.86
CA GLU A 84 -0.96 -7.27 -3.32
C GLU A 84 -0.49 -5.96 -3.93
N GLY A 85 -0.20 -5.98 -5.23
CA GLY A 85 0.18 -4.78 -5.97
C GLY A 85 -0.51 -4.74 -7.34
N LYS A 86 -1.82 -5.03 -7.39
CA LYS A 86 -2.58 -4.99 -8.64
C LYS A 86 -2.72 -3.56 -9.14
N TYR A 87 -2.92 -3.42 -10.46
CA TYR A 87 -3.03 -2.14 -11.13
C TYR A 87 -4.06 -1.22 -10.48
N HIS A 88 -3.63 -0.05 -10.02
CA HIS A 88 -4.45 0.98 -9.35
C HIS A 88 -5.37 0.38 -8.27
N GLN A 89 -4.84 -0.57 -7.49
CA GLN A 89 -5.64 -1.39 -6.60
C GLN A 89 -6.47 -0.58 -5.60
N ILE A 90 -5.83 0.30 -4.82
CA ILE A 90 -6.52 1.04 -3.76
C ILE A 90 -7.58 1.97 -4.35
N LYS A 91 -7.26 2.66 -5.44
CA LYS A 91 -8.21 3.53 -6.15
C LYS A 91 -9.42 2.75 -6.64
N ARG A 92 -9.20 1.57 -7.19
CA ARG A 92 -10.26 0.70 -7.70
C ARG A 92 -11.10 0.11 -6.57
N MET A 93 -10.47 -0.26 -5.45
CA MET A 93 -11.18 -0.78 -4.28
C MET A 93 -12.17 0.26 -3.73
N PHE A 94 -11.73 1.49 -3.51
CA PHE A 94 -12.61 2.54 -3.00
C PHE A 94 -13.66 2.97 -4.02
N CYS A 95 -13.33 3.00 -5.29
CA CYS A 95 -14.30 3.25 -6.35
C CYS A 95 -15.43 2.22 -6.33
N ALA A 96 -15.11 0.95 -6.09
CA ALA A 96 -16.09 -0.13 -6.03
C ALA A 96 -17.10 0.02 -4.90
N VAL A 97 -16.75 0.72 -3.83
CA VAL A 97 -17.64 1.00 -2.70
C VAL A 97 -18.24 2.41 -2.76
N GLY A 98 -18.14 3.07 -3.93
CA GLY A 98 -18.80 4.36 -4.16
C GLY A 98 -18.05 5.58 -3.64
N ASN A 99 -16.74 5.47 -3.42
CA ASN A 99 -15.93 6.58 -2.96
C ASN A 99 -14.81 6.89 -3.96
N GLU A 100 -14.04 7.93 -3.71
CA GLU A 100 -12.95 8.33 -4.58
C GLU A 100 -11.72 8.69 -3.75
N VAL A 101 -10.58 8.14 -4.12
CA VAL A 101 -9.28 8.46 -3.49
C VAL A 101 -8.80 9.82 -4.01
N THR A 102 -8.61 10.77 -3.09
CA THR A 102 -8.12 12.12 -3.42
C THR A 102 -6.63 12.28 -3.16
N ASN A 103 -6.08 11.49 -2.23
CA ASN A 103 -4.64 11.47 -1.97
C ASN A 103 -4.24 10.09 -1.48
N LEU A 104 -3.05 9.64 -1.86
CA LEU A 104 -2.56 8.32 -1.52
C LEU A 104 -1.06 8.39 -1.27
N ARG A 105 -0.62 7.92 -0.10
CA ARG A 105 0.79 7.90 0.27
C ARG A 105 1.16 6.55 0.90
N ARG A 106 2.17 5.89 0.34
CA ARG A 106 2.69 4.66 0.94
C ARG A 106 3.64 4.99 2.09
N ILE A 107 3.34 4.51 3.28
CA ILE A 107 4.08 4.83 4.50
C ILE A 107 4.87 3.67 5.09
N LYS A 108 4.58 2.44 4.66
CA LYS A 108 5.18 1.26 5.25
C LYS A 108 5.29 0.13 4.24
N MET A 109 6.37 -0.62 4.28
CA MET A 109 6.57 -1.87 3.54
C MET A 109 7.08 -2.94 4.50
N GLY A 110 6.35 -4.07 4.61
CA GLY A 110 6.63 -5.05 5.63
C GLY A 110 6.48 -4.40 7.00
N ARG A 111 7.53 -4.46 7.81
CA ARG A 111 7.56 -3.83 9.13
C ARG A 111 8.31 -2.50 9.17
N LEU A 112 8.81 -2.04 8.02
CA LEU A 112 9.59 -0.80 7.93
C LEU A 112 8.72 0.38 7.53
N PHE A 113 8.67 1.41 8.39
CA PHE A 113 8.01 2.68 8.08
C PHE A 113 8.89 3.57 7.23
N LEU A 114 8.26 4.42 6.41
CA LEU A 114 8.95 5.51 5.73
C LEU A 114 9.63 6.42 6.76
N ASP A 115 10.88 6.80 6.48
CA ASP A 115 11.59 7.75 7.34
C ASP A 115 10.96 9.13 7.20
N GLU A 116 10.32 9.63 8.26
CA GLU A 116 9.62 10.91 8.26
C GLU A 116 10.54 12.11 8.07
N ARG A 117 11.85 11.94 8.28
CA ARG A 117 12.84 12.98 8.03
C ARG A 117 13.12 13.22 6.56
N LEU A 118 12.72 12.26 5.70
CA LEU A 118 12.86 12.40 4.25
C LEU A 118 11.73 13.25 3.68
N ARG A 119 12.11 14.23 2.85
CA ARG A 119 11.16 15.00 2.04
C ARG A 119 10.92 14.25 0.72
N ASP A 120 9.86 14.62 0.02
CA ASP A 120 9.58 14.05 -1.30
C ASP A 120 10.80 14.27 -2.22
N GLY A 121 11.21 13.18 -2.88
CA GLY A 121 12.38 13.20 -3.76
C GLY A 121 13.71 12.93 -3.08
N GLU A 122 13.77 12.94 -1.75
CA GLU A 122 14.98 12.59 -1.02
C GLU A 122 15.14 11.09 -0.86
N CYS A 123 16.37 10.63 -0.71
CA CYS A 123 16.67 9.22 -0.45
C CYS A 123 17.78 9.09 0.59
N ARG A 124 17.85 7.93 1.23
CA ARG A 124 18.94 7.55 2.11
C ARG A 124 19.24 6.05 1.96
N GLU A 125 20.43 5.65 2.40
CA GLU A 125 20.76 4.24 2.46
C GLU A 125 19.92 3.55 3.52
N ILE A 126 19.58 2.30 3.26
CA ILE A 126 18.84 1.44 4.18
C ILE A 126 19.83 0.57 4.94
N THR A 127 19.58 0.35 6.22
CA THR A 127 20.44 -0.52 7.06
C THR A 127 20.10 -1.99 6.84
N ALA A 128 21.00 -2.90 7.22
CA ALA A 128 20.76 -4.33 7.14
C ALA A 128 19.56 -4.76 7.98
N ASP A 129 19.39 -4.16 9.16
CA ASP A 129 18.23 -4.43 10.02
C ASP A 129 16.93 -3.98 9.38
N GLU A 130 16.93 -2.82 8.71
CA GLU A 130 15.76 -2.31 7.99
C GLU A 130 15.38 -3.19 6.81
N LEU A 131 16.34 -3.71 6.05
CA LEU A 131 16.10 -4.68 4.97
C LEU A 131 15.39 -5.92 5.50
N LYS A 132 15.80 -6.39 6.67
CA LYS A 132 15.19 -7.54 7.33
C LYS A 132 13.74 -7.26 7.71
N MET A 133 13.45 -6.05 8.18
CA MET A 133 12.07 -5.63 8.53
C MET A 133 11.14 -5.67 7.31
N ILE A 134 11.62 -5.31 6.12
CA ILE A 134 10.81 -5.36 4.89
C ILE A 134 10.47 -6.81 4.54
N SER A 135 11.39 -7.73 4.73
CA SER A 135 11.23 -9.14 4.36
C SER A 135 10.33 -9.91 5.33
N GLU A 136 10.10 -9.40 6.53
CA GLU A 136 9.30 -10.06 7.56
C GLU A 136 7.83 -9.71 7.41
N LYS A 137 6.97 -10.68 7.64
CA LYS A 137 5.52 -10.49 7.72
C LYS A 137 5.14 -10.04 9.14
N GLU A 138 4.13 -9.20 9.21
CA GLU A 138 3.52 -8.85 10.49
C GLU A 138 2.73 -10.01 11.08
#